data_d205708bf0382f44cf293ba2a125fbf4
#
_entry.id   d205708bf0382f44cf293ba2a125fbf4
#
_cell.length_a   1.000
_cell.length_b   1.000
_cell.length_c   1.000
_cell.angle_alpha   90.00
_cell.angle_beta   90.00
_cell.angle_gamma   90.00
#
_symmetry.space_group_name_H-M   'P 1'
#
loop_
_entity.id
_entity.type
_entity.pdbx_description
1 polymer ?
#
loop_
_entity_poly.entity_id
_entity_poly.type
_entity_poly.pdbx_seq_one_letter_code
_entity_poly.pdbx_strand_id
1 'polypeptide(L)'
;MFEFLRLFQAALDPEHSPAQWRNEMDLLNRGMTWRSARDWLIARFIRINAWLSIAIMFLILVFIAKEALPLFYERDSVGEVGLGRLFLSQTYGTAAEPLHYSWHPVSTEPKYSLMPLLQGTLKVTIIAMLFSVPVALAAAVFTAEFASKWAREFIKPIVELLAGFPSVVLGFFALIVLASWIQNVFGFEYRLNAIVAGLALSLAVIPIIYTVCEDALSAVPRKLREASWALGATRSETTLRVVLPAAMPGIFAGMVLGFGRAIGETMIVLMASGNAAITSWAFSDSTRTLPATIAAELAEVVFGSPHYRVLFFIGLLLFLITFVLNSTGSWVISRLRTQLLGES
;
A
#
# COMPACT_ATOMS: atom_id res chain seq x y z
N MET A 1 34.37 20.07 7.92
CA MET A 1 34.64 21.27 7.10
C MET A 1 35.37 22.37 7.89
N PHE A 2 34.91 22.77 9.07
CA PHE A 2 35.57 23.79 9.91
C PHE A 2 36.97 23.39 10.41
N GLU A 3 37.22 22.15 10.77
CA GLU A 3 38.53 21.67 11.20
C GLU A 3 39.55 21.55 10.06
N PHE A 4 39.07 21.23 8.84
CA PHE A 4 39.93 21.20 7.65
C PHE A 4 40.39 22.58 7.25
N LEU A 5 39.55 23.61 7.40
CA LEU A 5 39.89 25.01 7.18
C LEU A 5 40.89 25.55 8.22
N ARG A 6 40.81 25.10 9.51
CA ARG A 6 41.76 25.43 10.55
C ARG A 6 43.16 24.83 10.25
N LEU A 7 43.20 23.57 9.79
CA LEU A 7 44.46 22.94 9.40
C LEU A 7 45.09 23.58 8.18
N PHE A 8 44.28 24.02 7.22
CA PHE A 8 44.77 24.70 6.06
C PHE A 8 45.31 26.12 6.40
N GLN A 9 44.71 26.82 7.37
CA GLN A 9 45.25 28.05 7.93
C GLN A 9 46.54 27.82 8.76
N ALA A 10 46.60 26.77 9.58
CA ALA A 10 47.79 26.42 10.32
C ALA A 10 48.97 26.01 9.39
N ALA A 11 48.66 25.34 8.25
CA ALA A 11 49.65 24.97 7.23
C ALA A 11 50.32 26.19 6.53
N LEU A 12 49.69 27.33 6.60
CA LEU A 12 50.23 28.58 6.03
C LEU A 12 50.99 29.42 7.08
N ASP A 13 51.06 28.98 8.32
CA ASP A 13 51.76 29.69 9.42
C ASP A 13 53.22 29.23 9.56
N PRO A 14 54.21 30.08 9.24
CA PRO A 14 55.62 29.73 9.24
C PRO A 14 56.21 29.52 10.64
N GLU A 15 55.49 29.80 11.72
CA GLU A 15 55.97 29.62 13.11
C GLU A 15 55.61 28.25 13.71
N HIS A 16 54.87 27.37 13.00
CA HIS A 16 54.53 26.05 13.51
C HIS A 16 55.72 25.08 13.54
N SER A 17 56.07 24.64 14.71
CA SER A 17 57.18 23.68 14.88
C SER A 17 56.79 22.24 14.43
N PRO A 18 57.77 21.43 13.96
CA PRO A 18 57.50 20.03 13.55
C PRO A 18 56.90 19.14 14.65
N ALA A 19 57.07 19.50 15.92
CA ALA A 19 56.49 18.81 17.05
C ALA A 19 55.00 19.14 17.27
N GLN A 20 54.57 20.36 16.98
CA GLN A 20 53.18 20.78 17.04
C GLN A 20 52.36 20.11 15.94
N TRP A 21 52.90 20.00 14.73
CA TRP A 21 52.31 19.25 13.63
C TRP A 21 52.08 17.77 13.96
N ARG A 22 53.00 17.14 14.61
CA ARG A 22 52.91 15.74 15.03
C ARG A 22 51.79 15.54 16.05
N ASN A 23 51.65 16.42 17.02
CA ASN A 23 50.61 16.36 18.04
C ASN A 23 49.21 16.63 17.45
N GLU A 24 49.06 17.57 16.53
CA GLU A 24 47.79 17.83 15.86
C GLU A 24 47.36 16.68 14.94
N MET A 25 48.33 16.06 14.22
CA MET A 25 48.06 14.87 13.42
C MET A 25 47.69 13.66 14.27
N ASP A 26 48.28 13.49 15.44
CA ASP A 26 47.92 12.41 16.38
C ASP A 26 46.55 12.62 17.02
N LEU A 27 46.13 13.84 17.29
CA LEU A 27 44.80 14.18 17.76
C LEU A 27 43.72 13.95 16.68
N LEU A 28 44.02 14.27 15.43
CA LEU A 28 43.16 13.98 14.29
C LEU A 28 43.06 12.49 14.02
N ASN A 29 44.14 11.76 14.09
CA ASN A 29 44.16 10.29 13.94
C ASN A 29 43.34 9.59 15.05
N ARG A 30 43.46 10.05 16.30
CA ARG A 30 42.66 9.54 17.43
C ARG A 30 41.17 9.87 17.27
N GLY A 31 40.84 11.08 16.85
CA GLY A 31 39.44 11.46 16.56
C GLY A 31 38.86 10.72 15.36
N MET A 32 39.69 10.41 14.34
CA MET A 32 39.25 9.69 13.14
C MET A 32 39.06 8.18 13.43
N THR A 33 39.87 7.56 14.27
CA THR A 33 39.72 6.14 14.67
C THR A 33 38.44 5.91 15.49
N TRP A 34 38.08 6.80 16.40
CA TRP A 34 36.84 6.72 17.17
C TRP A 34 35.61 6.98 16.32
N ARG A 35 35.67 7.94 15.41
CA ARG A 35 34.58 8.22 14.45
C ARG A 35 34.39 7.05 13.48
N SER A 36 35.45 6.49 12.93
CA SER A 36 35.39 5.36 12.02
C SER A 36 34.87 4.08 12.71
N ALA A 37 35.23 3.83 13.95
CA ALA A 37 34.70 2.71 14.73
C ALA A 37 33.23 2.86 15.05
N ARG A 38 32.78 4.06 15.42
CA ARG A 38 31.37 4.36 15.66
C ARG A 38 30.56 4.26 14.37
N ASP A 39 31.04 4.81 13.27
CA ASP A 39 30.37 4.77 11.98
C ASP A 39 30.29 3.32 11.45
N TRP A 40 31.33 2.51 11.66
CA TRP A 40 31.31 1.08 11.36
C TRP A 40 30.28 0.33 12.20
N LEU A 41 30.19 0.59 13.52
CA LEU A 41 29.20 -0.02 14.41
C LEU A 41 27.77 0.36 13.99
N ILE A 42 27.53 1.64 13.71
CA ILE A 42 26.21 2.12 13.23
C ILE A 42 25.85 1.47 11.90
N ALA A 43 26.79 1.46 10.95
CA ALA A 43 26.55 0.84 9.63
C ALA A 43 26.28 -0.68 9.77
N ARG A 44 26.99 -1.37 10.68
CA ARG A 44 26.77 -2.79 10.94
C ARG A 44 25.42 -3.02 11.62
N PHE A 45 25.05 -2.19 12.59
CA PHE A 45 23.74 -2.24 13.24
C PHE A 45 22.58 -2.04 12.24
N ILE A 46 22.67 -1.02 11.38
CA ILE A 46 21.69 -0.77 10.32
C ILE A 46 21.60 -1.97 9.37
N ARG A 47 22.74 -2.52 8.96
CA ARG A 47 22.78 -3.69 8.07
C ARG A 47 22.17 -4.94 8.70
N ILE A 48 22.45 -5.20 9.98
CA ILE A 48 21.84 -6.32 10.71
C ILE A 48 20.32 -6.17 10.78
N ASN A 49 19.83 -4.97 11.12
CA ASN A 49 18.38 -4.71 11.16
C ASN A 49 17.72 -4.86 9.79
N ALA A 50 18.39 -4.43 8.71
CA ALA A 50 17.88 -4.62 7.35
C ALA A 50 17.79 -6.12 7.00
N TRP A 51 18.82 -6.91 7.28
CA TRP A 51 18.80 -8.36 7.05
C TRP A 51 17.76 -9.07 7.95
N LEU A 52 17.62 -8.64 9.20
CA LEU A 52 16.61 -9.17 10.12
C LEU A 52 15.21 -8.92 9.60
N SER A 53 14.91 -7.72 9.10
CA SER A 53 13.60 -7.40 8.52
C SER A 53 13.28 -8.27 7.31
N ILE A 54 14.25 -8.48 6.41
CA ILE A 54 14.09 -9.37 5.25
C ILE A 54 13.87 -10.82 5.72
N ALA A 55 14.65 -11.27 6.69
CA ALA A 55 14.55 -12.64 7.23
C ALA A 55 13.19 -12.89 7.89
N ILE A 56 12.68 -11.94 8.66
CA ILE A 56 11.34 -12.03 9.30
C ILE A 56 10.25 -12.11 8.22
N MET A 57 10.30 -11.26 7.19
CA MET A 57 9.33 -11.28 6.11
C MET A 57 9.35 -12.61 5.35
N PHE A 58 10.55 -13.15 5.07
CA PHE A 58 10.69 -14.46 4.46
C PHE A 58 10.17 -15.59 5.35
N LEU A 59 10.44 -15.52 6.67
CA LEU A 59 9.95 -16.51 7.64
C LEU A 59 8.42 -16.52 7.70
N ILE A 60 7.77 -15.36 7.70
CA ILE A 60 6.31 -15.25 7.66
C ILE A 60 5.77 -15.91 6.39
N LEU A 61 6.37 -15.63 5.23
CA LEU A 61 5.96 -16.25 3.97
C LEU A 61 6.12 -17.78 4.00
N VAL A 62 7.25 -18.28 4.51
CA VAL A 62 7.50 -19.72 4.66
C VAL A 62 6.49 -20.35 5.62
N PHE A 63 6.17 -19.67 6.73
CA PHE A 63 5.15 -20.13 7.67
C PHE A 63 3.77 -20.22 7.02
N ILE A 64 3.31 -19.17 6.35
CA ILE A 64 2.02 -19.16 5.65
C ILE A 64 1.99 -20.27 4.58
N ALA A 65 3.05 -20.39 3.79
CA ALA A 65 3.15 -21.44 2.78
C ALA A 65 3.12 -22.84 3.39
N LYS A 66 3.83 -23.07 4.49
CA LYS A 66 3.84 -24.34 5.21
C LYS A 66 2.45 -24.75 5.68
N GLU A 67 1.66 -23.82 6.21
CA GLU A 67 0.30 -24.09 6.67
C GLU A 67 -0.70 -24.23 5.50
N ALA A 68 -0.44 -23.59 4.36
CA ALA A 68 -1.29 -23.69 3.16
C ALA A 68 -1.02 -24.95 2.32
N LEU A 69 0.24 -25.40 2.21
CA LEU A 69 0.65 -26.51 1.34
C LEU A 69 -0.06 -27.83 1.60
N PRO A 70 -0.37 -28.25 2.87
CA PRO A 70 -1.10 -29.49 3.14
C PRO A 70 -2.46 -29.58 2.45
N LEU A 71 -3.06 -28.43 2.09
CA LEU A 71 -4.28 -28.38 1.29
C LEU A 71 -4.20 -29.19 -0.01
N PHE A 72 -3.01 -29.37 -0.57
CA PHE A 72 -2.81 -30.00 -1.88
C PHE A 72 -2.40 -31.48 -1.84
N TYR A 73 -1.96 -32.00 -0.69
CA TYR A 73 -1.48 -33.38 -0.60
C TYR A 73 -2.10 -34.21 0.52
N GLU A 74 -2.73 -33.58 1.50
CA GLU A 74 -3.37 -34.31 2.58
C GLU A 74 -4.77 -34.77 2.18
N ARG A 75 -5.02 -36.09 2.37
CA ARG A 75 -6.23 -36.77 1.87
C ARG A 75 -7.53 -36.09 2.30
N ASP A 76 -7.62 -35.70 3.58
CA ASP A 76 -8.83 -35.09 4.14
C ASP A 76 -9.08 -33.71 3.47
N SER A 77 -8.02 -32.91 3.30
CA SER A 77 -8.11 -31.60 2.66
C SER A 77 -8.38 -31.69 1.16
N VAL A 78 -7.75 -32.63 0.46
CA VAL A 78 -7.95 -32.81 -0.99
C VAL A 78 -9.37 -33.34 -1.27
N GLY A 79 -9.91 -34.21 -0.40
CA GLY A 79 -11.26 -34.75 -0.52
C GLY A 79 -12.34 -33.69 -0.38
N GLU A 80 -12.19 -32.77 0.58
CA GLU A 80 -13.15 -31.69 0.83
C GLU A 80 -12.98 -30.47 -0.04
N VAL A 81 -11.73 -30.02 -0.25
CA VAL A 81 -11.46 -28.69 -0.83
C VAL A 81 -11.08 -28.79 -2.31
N GLY A 82 -10.11 -29.55 -2.71
CA GLY A 82 -9.64 -29.69 -4.09
C GLY A 82 -9.46 -28.39 -4.89
N LEU A 83 -8.41 -28.22 -5.67
CA LEU A 83 -8.18 -26.99 -6.45
C LEU A 83 -9.35 -26.58 -7.35
N GLY A 84 -10.04 -27.56 -7.95
CA GLY A 84 -11.21 -27.29 -8.77
C GLY A 84 -12.35 -26.64 -7.99
N ARG A 85 -12.54 -27.04 -6.73
CA ARG A 85 -13.59 -26.47 -5.87
C ARG A 85 -13.32 -25.05 -5.43
N LEU A 86 -12.07 -24.62 -5.37
CA LEU A 86 -11.69 -23.25 -5.02
C LEU A 86 -12.00 -22.23 -6.13
N PHE A 87 -11.83 -22.63 -7.39
CA PHE A 87 -11.89 -21.68 -8.52
C PHE A 87 -12.99 -21.96 -9.54
N LEU A 88 -13.49 -23.20 -9.62
CA LEU A 88 -14.53 -23.56 -10.57
C LEU A 88 -15.92 -23.56 -9.90
N SER A 89 -16.91 -23.27 -10.71
CA SER A 89 -18.32 -23.39 -10.28
C SER A 89 -18.68 -24.85 -10.05
N GLN A 90 -19.52 -25.13 -9.06
CA GLN A 90 -19.91 -26.47 -8.67
C GLN A 90 -21.43 -26.59 -8.58
N THR A 91 -21.91 -27.81 -8.84
CA THR A 91 -23.29 -28.23 -8.52
C THR A 91 -23.30 -28.77 -7.10
N TYR A 92 -24.14 -28.20 -6.27
CA TYR A 92 -24.42 -28.68 -4.91
C TYR A 92 -25.87 -29.18 -4.89
N GLY A 93 -26.08 -30.44 -4.49
CA GLY A 93 -27.40 -31.05 -4.47
C GLY A 93 -27.72 -31.87 -5.73
N THR A 94 -28.98 -31.86 -6.17
CA THR A 94 -29.42 -32.60 -7.36
C THR A 94 -28.88 -31.99 -8.64
N ALA A 95 -28.59 -32.79 -9.64
CA ALA A 95 -28.03 -32.38 -10.94
C ALA A 95 -28.86 -31.31 -11.72
N ALA A 96 -30.00 -30.88 -11.19
CA ALA A 96 -30.87 -29.86 -11.75
C ALA A 96 -30.58 -28.44 -11.22
N GLU A 97 -29.72 -28.27 -10.20
CA GLU A 97 -29.38 -26.95 -9.71
C GLU A 97 -28.28 -26.29 -10.54
N PRO A 98 -28.40 -24.97 -10.84
CA PRO A 98 -27.39 -24.28 -11.61
C PRO A 98 -26.03 -24.25 -10.88
N LEU A 99 -24.94 -24.20 -11.66
CA LEU A 99 -23.59 -24.08 -11.15
C LEU A 99 -23.41 -22.78 -10.32
N HIS A 100 -23.01 -22.92 -9.07
CA HIS A 100 -22.83 -21.80 -8.14
C HIS A 100 -21.41 -21.70 -7.59
N TYR A 101 -21.00 -20.46 -7.30
CA TYR A 101 -19.85 -20.16 -6.47
C TYR A 101 -20.33 -19.87 -5.05
N SER A 102 -19.95 -20.67 -4.08
CA SER A 102 -20.43 -20.51 -2.70
C SER A 102 -19.30 -20.64 -1.69
N TRP A 103 -19.33 -19.80 -0.68
CA TRP A 103 -18.44 -19.84 0.48
C TRP A 103 -19.27 -20.10 1.73
N HIS A 104 -19.33 -21.36 2.15
CA HIS A 104 -19.99 -21.83 3.38
C HIS A 104 -19.16 -22.95 4.00
N PRO A 105 -18.02 -22.64 4.66
CA PRO A 105 -17.11 -23.63 5.21
C PRO A 105 -17.72 -24.41 6.38
N VAL A 106 -18.65 -23.79 7.11
CA VAL A 106 -19.35 -24.41 8.27
C VAL A 106 -20.73 -24.85 7.83
N SER A 107 -20.80 -25.98 7.13
CA SER A 107 -22.06 -26.61 6.72
C SER A 107 -21.91 -28.13 6.72
N THR A 108 -23.00 -28.85 6.58
CA THR A 108 -22.98 -30.32 6.43
C THR A 108 -22.17 -30.77 5.21
N GLU A 109 -22.19 -29.97 4.15
CA GLU A 109 -21.31 -30.07 2.96
C GLU A 109 -20.50 -28.78 2.83
N PRO A 110 -19.24 -28.76 3.30
CA PRO A 110 -18.40 -27.56 3.25
C PRO A 110 -18.16 -27.05 1.84
N LYS A 111 -18.29 -25.73 1.63
CA LYS A 111 -18.15 -25.07 0.34
C LYS A 111 -17.08 -23.99 0.40
N TYR A 112 -16.05 -24.10 -0.45
CA TYR A 112 -14.83 -23.28 -0.38
C TYR A 112 -14.53 -22.51 -1.67
N SER A 113 -15.52 -21.97 -2.36
CA SER A 113 -15.24 -21.17 -3.55
C SER A 113 -14.63 -19.82 -3.20
N LEU A 114 -13.45 -19.50 -3.77
CA LEU A 114 -12.77 -18.21 -3.61
C LEU A 114 -13.27 -17.13 -4.57
N MET A 115 -14.06 -17.51 -5.58
CA MET A 115 -14.51 -16.55 -6.62
C MET A 115 -15.32 -15.39 -6.07
N PRO A 116 -16.29 -15.58 -5.14
CA PRO A 116 -16.99 -14.45 -4.51
C PRO A 116 -16.06 -13.50 -3.76
N LEU A 117 -15.04 -14.05 -3.08
CA LEU A 117 -14.08 -13.29 -2.27
C LEU A 117 -13.12 -12.49 -3.16
N LEU A 118 -12.62 -13.08 -4.23
CA LEU A 118 -11.80 -12.42 -5.26
C LEU A 118 -12.56 -11.28 -5.93
N GLN A 119 -13.78 -11.56 -6.35
CA GLN A 119 -14.66 -10.57 -6.97
C GLN A 119 -14.98 -9.44 -5.99
N GLY A 120 -15.28 -9.74 -4.75
CA GLY A 120 -15.53 -8.75 -3.70
C GLY A 120 -14.30 -7.86 -3.44
N THR A 121 -13.11 -8.46 -3.35
CA THR A 121 -11.86 -7.72 -3.17
C THR A 121 -11.62 -6.77 -4.33
N LEU A 122 -11.75 -7.25 -5.56
CA LEU A 122 -11.56 -6.44 -6.77
C LEU A 122 -12.59 -5.31 -6.85
N LYS A 123 -13.87 -5.62 -6.59
CA LYS A 123 -14.99 -4.67 -6.65
C LYS A 123 -14.79 -3.51 -5.67
N VAL A 124 -14.53 -3.79 -4.40
CA VAL A 124 -14.30 -2.76 -3.36
C VAL A 124 -13.04 -1.94 -3.67
N THR A 125 -11.97 -2.59 -4.11
CA THR A 125 -10.72 -1.91 -4.47
C THR A 125 -10.90 -0.95 -5.65
N ILE A 126 -11.60 -1.38 -6.72
CA ILE A 126 -11.89 -0.52 -7.87
C ILE A 126 -12.70 0.70 -7.45
N ILE A 127 -13.75 0.52 -6.65
CA ILE A 127 -14.56 1.65 -6.14
C ILE A 127 -13.67 2.60 -5.33
N ALA A 128 -12.87 2.09 -4.40
CA ALA A 128 -11.99 2.90 -3.59
C ALA A 128 -11.01 3.71 -4.44
N MET A 129 -10.37 3.09 -5.44
CA MET A 129 -9.42 3.77 -6.34
C MET A 129 -10.09 4.79 -7.24
N LEU A 130 -11.31 4.50 -7.72
CA LEU A 130 -12.07 5.41 -8.58
C LEU A 130 -12.35 6.76 -7.87
N PHE A 131 -12.56 6.73 -6.56
CA PHE A 131 -12.78 7.94 -5.75
C PHE A 131 -11.48 8.53 -5.20
N SER A 132 -10.57 7.69 -4.71
CA SER A 132 -9.36 8.18 -4.05
C SER A 132 -8.36 8.82 -5.02
N VAL A 133 -8.13 8.24 -6.20
CA VAL A 133 -7.12 8.74 -7.15
C VAL A 133 -7.43 10.15 -7.64
N PRO A 134 -8.63 10.46 -8.18
CA PRO A 134 -8.93 11.82 -8.63
C PRO A 134 -8.86 12.85 -7.51
N VAL A 135 -9.41 12.53 -6.34
CA VAL A 135 -9.45 13.45 -5.20
C VAL A 135 -8.04 13.71 -4.67
N ALA A 136 -7.25 12.65 -4.46
CA ALA A 136 -5.87 12.77 -3.96
C ALA A 136 -4.98 13.52 -4.95
N LEU A 137 -5.06 13.21 -6.25
CA LEU A 137 -4.26 13.87 -7.28
C LEU A 137 -4.64 15.35 -7.43
N ALA A 138 -5.93 15.67 -7.44
CA ALA A 138 -6.38 17.06 -7.49
C ALA A 138 -5.91 17.85 -6.26
N ALA A 139 -6.02 17.27 -5.06
CA ALA A 139 -5.51 17.88 -3.84
C ALA A 139 -3.98 18.05 -3.87
N ALA A 140 -3.23 17.04 -4.34
CA ALA A 140 -1.77 17.11 -4.47
C ALA A 140 -1.34 18.21 -5.44
N VAL A 141 -1.95 18.28 -6.62
CA VAL A 141 -1.68 19.32 -7.62
C VAL A 141 -2.02 20.71 -7.05
N PHE A 142 -3.17 20.85 -6.41
CA PHE A 142 -3.53 22.12 -5.77
C PHE A 142 -2.48 22.54 -4.74
N THR A 143 -2.11 21.64 -3.85
CA THR A 143 -1.15 21.91 -2.76
C THR A 143 0.25 22.21 -3.30
N ALA A 144 0.73 21.42 -4.27
CA ALA A 144 2.09 21.59 -4.83
C ALA A 144 2.21 22.84 -5.68
N GLU A 145 1.21 23.17 -6.52
CA GLU A 145 1.34 24.19 -7.55
C GLU A 145 0.54 25.46 -7.29
N PHE A 146 -0.60 25.41 -6.61
CA PHE A 146 -1.51 26.56 -6.49
C PHE A 146 -1.65 27.12 -5.07
N ALA A 147 -1.48 26.30 -4.05
CA ALA A 147 -1.68 26.72 -2.66
C ALA A 147 -0.69 27.79 -2.21
N SER A 148 -1.15 28.75 -1.42
CA SER A 148 -0.28 29.66 -0.68
C SER A 148 0.54 28.89 0.36
N LYS A 149 1.65 29.51 0.84
CA LYS A 149 2.49 28.88 1.88
C LYS A 149 1.67 28.50 3.11
N TRP A 150 0.81 29.41 3.57
CA TRP A 150 -0.08 29.18 4.71
C TRP A 150 -1.06 27.99 4.47
N ALA A 151 -1.68 27.94 3.28
CA ALA A 151 -2.59 26.86 2.94
C ALA A 151 -1.88 25.49 2.89
N ARG A 152 -0.66 25.44 2.35
CA ARG A 152 0.16 24.21 2.33
C ARG A 152 0.52 23.74 3.74
N GLU A 153 0.92 24.67 4.63
CA GLU A 153 1.24 24.37 6.03
C GLU A 153 0.03 23.83 6.81
N PHE A 154 -1.20 24.12 6.37
CA PHE A 154 -2.43 23.63 6.98
C PHE A 154 -2.94 22.33 6.37
N ILE A 155 -2.95 22.22 5.03
CA ILE A 155 -3.48 21.06 4.31
C ILE A 155 -2.66 19.81 4.59
N LYS A 156 -1.32 19.91 4.55
CA LYS A 156 -0.43 18.75 4.71
C LYS A 156 -0.62 18.06 6.06
N PRO A 157 -0.60 18.73 7.22
CA PRO A 157 -0.89 18.09 8.51
C PRO A 157 -2.30 17.52 8.61
N ILE A 158 -3.32 18.15 8.00
CA ILE A 158 -4.70 17.62 8.04
C ILE A 158 -4.77 16.28 7.30
N VAL A 159 -4.13 16.17 6.14
CA VAL A 159 -4.07 14.91 5.39
C VAL A 159 -3.26 13.85 6.13
N GLU A 160 -2.14 14.24 6.77
CA GLU A 160 -1.34 13.34 7.61
C GLU A 160 -2.13 12.85 8.85
N LEU A 161 -2.92 13.71 9.48
CA LEU A 161 -3.84 13.31 10.55
C LEU A 161 -4.87 12.30 10.06
N LEU A 162 -5.43 12.48 8.86
CA LEU A 162 -6.36 11.52 8.27
C LEU A 162 -5.69 10.14 8.05
N ALA A 163 -4.41 10.11 7.67
CA ALA A 163 -3.63 8.87 7.55
C ALA A 163 -3.44 8.15 8.90
N GLY A 164 -3.43 8.90 10.00
CA GLY A 164 -3.29 8.38 11.37
C GLY A 164 -4.56 7.80 11.97
N PHE A 165 -5.73 7.95 11.33
CA PHE A 165 -6.97 7.38 11.87
C PHE A 165 -6.93 5.84 11.86
N PRO A 166 -7.24 5.17 12.98
CA PRO A 166 -7.38 3.72 13.00
C PRO A 166 -8.46 3.25 12.02
N SER A 167 -8.16 2.20 11.25
CA SER A 167 -9.10 1.64 10.26
C SER A 167 -10.43 1.20 10.87
N VAL A 168 -10.42 0.73 12.13
CA VAL A 168 -11.63 0.39 12.88
C VAL A 168 -12.54 1.60 13.06
N VAL A 169 -11.98 2.79 13.34
CA VAL A 169 -12.78 4.03 13.52
C VAL A 169 -13.42 4.44 12.20
N LEU A 170 -12.69 4.36 11.09
CA LEU A 170 -13.24 4.62 9.76
C LEU A 170 -14.31 3.60 9.38
N GLY A 171 -14.11 2.32 9.72
CA GLY A 171 -15.11 1.27 9.52
C GLY A 171 -16.37 1.50 10.34
N PHE A 172 -16.22 1.91 11.59
CA PHE A 172 -17.35 2.24 12.46
C PHE A 172 -18.11 3.48 11.96
N PHE A 173 -17.42 4.52 11.54
CA PHE A 173 -18.03 5.68 10.88
C PHE A 173 -18.81 5.25 9.63
N ALA A 174 -18.23 4.39 8.82
CA ALA A 174 -18.90 3.86 7.62
C ALA A 174 -20.16 3.08 7.96
N LEU A 175 -20.08 2.22 9.00
CA LEU A 175 -21.20 1.40 9.47
C LEU A 175 -22.37 2.26 9.97
N ILE A 176 -22.08 3.26 10.80
CA ILE A 176 -23.14 4.02 11.50
C ILE A 176 -23.66 5.18 10.64
N VAL A 177 -22.77 5.95 10.04
CA VAL A 177 -23.11 7.22 9.38
C VAL A 177 -23.21 7.05 7.86
N LEU A 178 -22.12 6.61 7.23
CA LEU A 178 -22.00 6.62 5.78
C LEU A 178 -23.01 5.66 5.12
N ALA A 179 -23.17 4.47 5.68
CA ALA A 179 -24.08 3.45 5.15
C ALA A 179 -25.54 3.93 5.17
N SER A 180 -25.97 4.51 6.28
CA SER A 180 -27.36 5.03 6.40
C SER A 180 -27.58 6.24 5.49
N TRP A 181 -26.59 7.12 5.37
CA TRP A 181 -26.68 8.28 4.48
C TRP A 181 -26.78 7.86 3.01
N ILE A 182 -25.91 6.95 2.56
CA ILE A 182 -25.92 6.44 1.18
C ILE A 182 -27.22 5.71 0.87
N GLN A 183 -27.69 4.86 1.79
CA GLN A 183 -28.97 4.14 1.60
C GLN A 183 -30.14 5.12 1.43
N ASN A 184 -30.21 6.17 2.25
CA ASN A 184 -31.29 7.16 2.16
C ASN A 184 -31.25 8.01 0.87
N VAL A 185 -30.04 8.32 0.37
CA VAL A 185 -29.86 9.14 -0.84
C VAL A 185 -30.13 8.33 -2.11
N PHE A 186 -29.64 7.09 -2.18
CA PHE A 186 -29.68 6.27 -3.40
C PHE A 186 -30.78 5.19 -3.39
N GLY A 187 -31.43 4.95 -2.25
CA GLY A 187 -32.46 3.94 -2.11
C GLY A 187 -32.01 2.51 -2.27
N PHE A 188 -30.76 2.20 -1.89
CA PHE A 188 -30.22 0.85 -2.02
C PHE A 188 -30.93 -0.13 -1.08
N GLU A 189 -31.18 -1.35 -1.58
CA GLU A 189 -31.80 -2.42 -0.82
C GLU A 189 -30.92 -2.81 0.40
N TYR A 190 -29.62 -2.99 0.18
CA TYR A 190 -28.66 -3.33 1.24
C TYR A 190 -27.97 -2.09 1.76
N ARG A 191 -28.11 -1.83 3.07
CA ARG A 191 -27.47 -0.72 3.76
C ARG A 191 -25.94 -0.84 3.72
N LEU A 192 -25.41 -2.06 3.94
CA LEU A 192 -23.99 -2.39 3.87
C LEU A 192 -23.72 -3.08 2.54
N ASN A 193 -22.89 -2.47 1.72
CA ASN A 193 -22.65 -2.90 0.34
C ASN A 193 -21.26 -2.49 -0.14
N ALA A 194 -20.90 -2.87 -1.36
CA ALA A 194 -19.56 -2.60 -1.91
C ALA A 194 -19.30 -1.11 -2.12
N ILE A 195 -20.31 -0.29 -2.43
CA ILE A 195 -20.13 1.16 -2.58
C ILE A 195 -19.75 1.80 -1.25
N VAL A 196 -20.49 1.48 -0.18
CA VAL A 196 -20.20 1.99 1.17
C VAL A 196 -18.80 1.61 1.60
N ALA A 197 -18.42 0.33 1.44
CA ALA A 197 -17.10 -0.16 1.76
C ALA A 197 -16.00 0.54 0.94
N GLY A 198 -16.19 0.68 -0.37
CA GLY A 198 -15.23 1.34 -1.26
C GLY A 198 -15.07 2.83 -0.97
N LEU A 199 -16.15 3.55 -0.69
CA LEU A 199 -16.11 4.97 -0.31
C LEU A 199 -15.43 5.16 1.05
N ALA A 200 -15.74 4.33 2.04
CA ALA A 200 -15.05 4.37 3.33
C ALA A 200 -13.55 4.06 3.19
N LEU A 201 -13.21 3.07 2.38
CA LEU A 201 -11.84 2.71 2.06
C LEU A 201 -11.10 3.85 1.34
N SER A 202 -11.78 4.59 0.46
CA SER A 202 -11.17 5.73 -0.23
C SER A 202 -10.64 6.79 0.74
N LEU A 203 -11.32 7.03 1.87
CA LEU A 203 -10.86 7.97 2.90
C LEU A 203 -9.52 7.55 3.51
N ALA A 204 -9.27 6.24 3.66
CA ALA A 204 -7.99 5.73 4.17
C ALA A 204 -6.88 5.71 3.11
N VAL A 205 -7.24 5.66 1.81
CA VAL A 205 -6.28 5.58 0.69
C VAL A 205 -5.87 6.96 0.20
N ILE A 206 -6.77 7.96 0.23
CA ILE A 206 -6.49 9.34 -0.19
C ILE A 206 -5.18 9.90 0.39
N PRO A 207 -4.90 9.82 1.70
CA PRO A 207 -3.69 10.41 2.27
C PRO A 207 -2.40 9.84 1.67
N ILE A 208 -2.36 8.55 1.42
CA ILE A 208 -1.17 7.86 0.89
C ILE A 208 -0.89 8.32 -0.54
N ILE A 209 -1.91 8.30 -1.40
CA ILE A 209 -1.79 8.76 -2.78
C ILE A 209 -1.42 10.25 -2.81
N TYR A 210 -2.09 11.07 -1.99
CA TYR A 210 -1.84 12.50 -1.88
C TYR A 210 -0.38 12.79 -1.54
N THR A 211 0.14 12.20 -0.47
CA THR A 211 1.50 12.47 0.01
C THR A 211 2.54 12.13 -1.06
N VAL A 212 2.44 10.94 -1.66
CA VAL A 212 3.41 10.52 -2.69
C VAL A 212 3.29 11.37 -3.96
N CYS A 213 2.08 11.74 -4.36
CA CYS A 213 1.87 12.63 -5.51
C CYS A 213 2.37 14.06 -5.24
N GLU A 214 2.11 14.61 -4.05
CA GLU A 214 2.58 15.96 -3.66
C GLU A 214 4.11 16.01 -3.61
N ASP A 215 4.75 15.00 -3.03
CA ASP A 215 6.21 14.88 -3.00
C ASP A 215 6.79 14.76 -4.42
N ALA A 216 6.17 13.96 -5.30
CA ALA A 216 6.60 13.82 -6.70
C ALA A 216 6.48 15.13 -7.50
N LEU A 217 5.37 15.86 -7.34
CA LEU A 217 5.16 17.16 -7.96
C LEU A 217 6.15 18.21 -7.43
N SER A 218 6.39 18.23 -6.13
CA SER A 218 7.32 19.15 -5.48
C SER A 218 8.78 18.88 -5.85
N ALA A 219 9.14 17.64 -6.17
CA ALA A 219 10.47 17.22 -6.61
C ALA A 219 10.82 17.67 -8.03
N VAL A 220 9.85 18.08 -8.87
CA VAL A 220 10.12 18.57 -10.23
C VAL A 220 11.01 19.82 -10.18
N PRO A 221 12.14 19.87 -10.94
CA PRO A 221 13.07 21.01 -10.89
C PRO A 221 12.41 22.34 -11.25
N ARG A 222 12.73 23.39 -10.48
CA ARG A 222 12.22 24.75 -10.72
C ARG A 222 12.59 25.27 -12.11
N LYS A 223 13.75 24.90 -12.63
CA LYS A 223 14.21 25.29 -13.96
C LYS A 223 13.23 24.93 -15.08
N LEU A 224 12.52 23.81 -14.96
CA LEU A 224 11.50 23.42 -15.95
C LEU A 224 10.29 24.36 -15.92
N ARG A 225 9.88 24.81 -14.73
CA ARG A 225 8.79 25.78 -14.57
C ARG A 225 9.19 27.16 -15.12
N GLU A 226 10.39 27.62 -14.78
CA GLU A 226 10.93 28.91 -15.24
C GLU A 226 11.08 28.94 -16.75
N ALA A 227 11.57 27.86 -17.38
CA ALA A 227 11.66 27.76 -18.84
C ALA A 227 10.27 27.84 -19.51
N SER A 228 9.26 27.17 -18.94
CA SER A 228 7.88 27.22 -19.44
C SER A 228 7.32 28.66 -19.36
N TRP A 229 7.54 29.35 -18.24
CA TRP A 229 7.09 30.75 -18.06
C TRP A 229 7.84 31.72 -18.99
N ALA A 230 9.10 31.48 -19.25
CA ALA A 230 9.89 32.29 -20.21
C ALA A 230 9.34 32.17 -21.65
N LEU A 231 8.67 31.08 -22.00
CA LEU A 231 7.96 30.88 -23.26
C LEU A 231 6.52 31.47 -23.23
N GLY A 232 6.13 32.16 -22.16
CA GLY A 232 4.82 32.82 -22.04
C GLY A 232 3.70 31.90 -21.53
N ALA A 233 3.99 30.66 -21.08
CA ALA A 233 2.97 29.76 -20.55
C ALA A 233 2.42 30.27 -19.20
N THR A 234 1.12 30.11 -19.02
CA THR A 234 0.46 30.37 -17.73
C THR A 234 0.82 29.32 -16.69
N ARG A 235 0.54 29.59 -15.42
CA ARG A 235 0.78 28.64 -14.32
C ARG A 235 0.04 27.31 -14.53
N SER A 236 -1.21 27.36 -14.98
CA SER A 236 -2.04 26.17 -15.26
C SER A 236 -1.46 25.38 -16.44
N GLU A 237 -1.05 26.02 -17.51
CA GLU A 237 -0.43 25.36 -18.67
C GLU A 237 0.90 24.70 -18.27
N THR A 238 1.74 25.40 -17.51
CA THR A 238 2.99 24.85 -16.96
C THR A 238 2.70 23.60 -16.11
N THR A 239 1.71 23.68 -15.21
CA THR A 239 1.34 22.55 -14.37
C THR A 239 0.89 21.33 -15.20
N LEU A 240 -0.02 21.54 -16.15
CA LEU A 240 -0.61 20.43 -16.92
C LEU A 240 0.35 19.85 -17.98
N ARG A 241 1.17 20.70 -18.63
CA ARG A 241 1.99 20.30 -19.78
C ARG A 241 3.46 20.01 -19.44
N VAL A 242 3.94 20.50 -18.29
CA VAL A 242 5.35 20.33 -17.89
C VAL A 242 5.48 19.59 -16.57
N VAL A 243 4.85 20.09 -15.49
CA VAL A 243 5.04 19.54 -14.16
C VAL A 243 4.37 18.17 -14.02
N LEU A 244 3.11 18.05 -14.39
CA LEU A 244 2.36 16.81 -14.28
C LEU A 244 2.98 15.67 -15.09
N PRO A 245 3.37 15.83 -16.37
CA PRO A 245 4.08 14.80 -17.13
C PRO A 245 5.44 14.45 -16.53
N ALA A 246 6.21 15.43 -16.03
CA ALA A 246 7.50 15.17 -15.39
C ALA A 246 7.36 14.40 -14.06
N ALA A 247 6.26 14.60 -13.32
CA ALA A 247 5.96 13.90 -12.07
C ALA A 247 5.28 12.53 -12.27
N MET A 248 4.88 12.15 -13.49
CA MET A 248 4.12 10.92 -13.77
C MET A 248 4.70 9.65 -13.15
N PRO A 249 6.02 9.39 -13.14
CA PRO A 249 6.55 8.20 -12.48
C PRO A 249 6.22 8.14 -10.99
N GLY A 250 6.32 9.29 -10.30
CA GLY A 250 5.99 9.38 -8.87
C GLY A 250 4.48 9.31 -8.61
N ILE A 251 3.66 9.94 -9.45
CA ILE A 251 2.20 9.84 -9.37
C ILE A 251 1.75 8.40 -9.53
N PHE A 252 2.32 7.69 -10.51
CA PHE A 252 2.02 6.27 -10.72
C PHE A 252 2.47 5.42 -9.53
N ALA A 253 3.61 5.75 -8.90
CA ALA A 253 4.05 5.10 -7.66
C ALA A 253 3.03 5.30 -6.53
N GLY A 254 2.50 6.50 -6.35
CA GLY A 254 1.44 6.78 -5.37
C GLY A 254 0.18 5.96 -5.62
N MET A 255 -0.25 5.83 -6.87
CA MET A 255 -1.40 5.00 -7.24
C MET A 255 -1.17 3.51 -6.94
N VAL A 256 0.01 2.96 -7.26
CA VAL A 256 0.35 1.56 -6.96
C VAL A 256 0.37 1.28 -5.46
N LEU A 257 0.95 2.19 -4.67
CA LEU A 257 0.95 2.08 -3.20
C LEU A 257 -0.47 2.15 -2.63
N GLY A 258 -1.29 3.08 -3.11
CA GLY A 258 -2.71 3.17 -2.73
C GLY A 258 -3.49 1.92 -3.07
N PHE A 259 -3.26 1.33 -4.25
CA PHE A 259 -3.90 0.10 -4.69
C PHE A 259 -3.49 -1.10 -3.81
N GLY A 260 -2.20 -1.23 -3.51
CA GLY A 260 -1.70 -2.27 -2.61
C GLY A 260 -2.33 -2.19 -1.21
N ARG A 261 -2.48 -0.97 -0.66
CA ARG A 261 -3.20 -0.77 0.61
C ARG A 261 -4.67 -1.12 0.50
N ALA A 262 -5.34 -0.73 -0.58
CA ALA A 262 -6.77 -0.99 -0.77
C ALA A 262 -7.10 -2.49 -0.82
N ILE A 263 -6.28 -3.28 -1.52
CA ILE A 263 -6.45 -4.75 -1.58
C ILE A 263 -6.30 -5.41 -0.21
N GLY A 264 -5.36 -4.92 0.61
CA GLY A 264 -5.04 -5.49 1.93
C GLY A 264 -5.94 -4.99 3.06
N GLU A 265 -6.86 -4.05 2.81
CA GLU A 265 -7.68 -3.47 3.88
C GLU A 265 -8.70 -4.48 4.41
N THR A 266 -8.71 -4.60 5.71
CA THR A 266 -9.48 -5.63 6.42
C THR A 266 -10.67 -5.05 7.17
N MET A 267 -10.41 -4.14 8.13
CA MET A 267 -11.41 -3.73 9.12
C MET A 267 -12.48 -2.81 8.55
N ILE A 268 -12.10 -1.86 7.69
CA ILE A 268 -13.07 -0.97 7.06
C ILE A 268 -14.05 -1.78 6.22
N VAL A 269 -13.53 -2.71 5.42
CA VAL A 269 -14.35 -3.54 4.54
C VAL A 269 -15.21 -4.51 5.33
N LEU A 270 -14.65 -5.18 6.34
CA LEU A 270 -15.39 -6.11 7.21
C LEU A 270 -16.63 -5.45 7.83
N MET A 271 -16.52 -4.20 8.25
CA MET A 271 -17.61 -3.46 8.92
C MET A 271 -18.61 -2.83 7.93
N ALA A 272 -18.16 -2.46 6.72
CA ALA A 272 -18.96 -1.64 5.81
C ALA A 272 -19.55 -2.37 4.61
N SER A 273 -19.07 -3.59 4.29
CA SER A 273 -19.46 -4.31 3.07
C SER A 273 -20.67 -5.22 3.18
N GLY A 274 -21.16 -5.46 4.40
CA GLY A 274 -22.22 -6.44 4.68
C GLY A 274 -21.72 -7.89 4.77
N ASN A 275 -20.45 -8.15 4.46
CA ASN A 275 -19.72 -9.39 4.65
C ASN A 275 -20.40 -10.66 4.09
N ALA A 276 -21.18 -10.55 3.01
CA ALA A 276 -21.83 -11.66 2.33
C ALA A 276 -21.01 -12.15 1.13
N ALA A 277 -20.70 -13.44 1.08
CA ALA A 277 -19.93 -14.04 0.00
C ALA A 277 -20.83 -14.35 -1.21
N ILE A 278 -21.27 -13.29 -1.89
CA ILE A 278 -22.19 -13.35 -3.04
C ILE A 278 -21.42 -13.04 -4.33
N THR A 279 -21.62 -13.86 -5.35
CA THR A 279 -21.08 -13.63 -6.70
C THR A 279 -22.02 -12.69 -7.45
N SER A 280 -21.77 -11.40 -7.36
CA SER A 280 -22.55 -10.35 -8.04
C SER A 280 -21.64 -9.20 -8.47
N TRP A 281 -21.87 -8.66 -9.67
CA TRP A 281 -21.21 -7.44 -10.15
C TRP A 281 -21.99 -6.15 -9.81
N ALA A 282 -23.16 -6.26 -9.21
CA ALA A 282 -23.86 -5.08 -8.72
C ALA A 282 -23.10 -4.45 -7.56
N PHE A 283 -22.80 -3.18 -7.67
CA PHE A 283 -22.05 -2.43 -6.65
C PHE A 283 -22.87 -2.16 -5.38
N SER A 284 -24.20 -2.23 -5.51
CA SER A 284 -25.16 -2.06 -4.41
C SER A 284 -25.33 -3.32 -3.55
N ASP A 285 -24.74 -4.45 -3.97
CA ASP A 285 -24.86 -5.70 -3.22
C ASP A 285 -23.81 -5.79 -2.11
N SER A 286 -24.17 -6.50 -1.04
CA SER A 286 -23.23 -6.92 0.00
C SER A 286 -22.12 -7.77 -0.60
N THR A 287 -20.93 -7.65 -0.06
CA THR A 287 -19.77 -8.37 -0.57
C THR A 287 -18.80 -8.75 0.55
N ARG A 288 -18.00 -9.78 0.31
CA ARG A 288 -16.96 -10.23 1.22
C ARG A 288 -15.62 -10.21 0.50
N THR A 289 -14.56 -9.79 1.18
CA THR A 289 -13.21 -9.73 0.61
C THR A 289 -12.29 -10.79 1.21
N LEU A 290 -11.20 -11.10 0.53
CA LEU A 290 -10.18 -12.05 1.00
C LEU A 290 -9.65 -11.69 2.40
N PRO A 291 -9.17 -10.45 2.68
CA PRO A 291 -8.68 -10.08 4.01
C PRO A 291 -9.77 -10.13 5.07
N ALA A 292 -10.99 -9.68 4.75
CA ALA A 292 -12.12 -9.71 5.68
C ALA A 292 -12.51 -11.14 6.07
N THR A 293 -12.42 -12.10 5.15
CA THR A 293 -12.68 -13.51 5.44
C THR A 293 -11.67 -14.08 6.43
N ILE A 294 -10.36 -13.81 6.24
CA ILE A 294 -9.32 -14.25 7.18
C ILE A 294 -9.60 -13.67 8.57
N ALA A 295 -9.89 -12.37 8.66
CA ALA A 295 -10.11 -11.72 9.95
C ALA A 295 -11.39 -12.20 10.66
N ALA A 296 -12.44 -12.52 9.90
CA ALA A 296 -13.71 -12.99 10.47
C ALA A 296 -13.65 -14.42 10.97
N GLU A 297 -12.89 -15.29 10.30
CA GLU A 297 -13.01 -16.74 10.49
C GLU A 297 -11.80 -17.39 11.17
N LEU A 298 -10.57 -16.80 11.04
CA LEU A 298 -9.34 -17.46 11.51
C LEU A 298 -9.34 -17.77 13.02
N ALA A 299 -9.98 -16.94 13.83
CA ALA A 299 -10.02 -17.13 15.28
C ALA A 299 -11.00 -18.24 15.73
N GLU A 300 -11.91 -18.66 14.86
CA GLU A 300 -12.98 -19.60 15.18
C GLU A 300 -12.74 -21.00 14.61
N VAL A 301 -11.74 -21.15 13.73
CA VAL A 301 -11.46 -22.44 13.08
C VAL A 301 -10.62 -23.37 13.93
N VAL A 302 -10.84 -24.67 13.77
CA VAL A 302 -10.02 -25.69 14.42
C VAL A 302 -8.65 -25.75 13.74
N PHE A 303 -7.59 -25.71 14.53
CA PHE A 303 -6.22 -25.81 14.05
C PHE A 303 -5.99 -27.07 13.20
N GLY A 304 -5.38 -26.90 12.04
CA GLY A 304 -5.06 -27.98 11.10
C GLY A 304 -6.26 -28.54 10.31
N SER A 305 -7.48 -28.00 10.49
CA SER A 305 -8.64 -28.39 9.70
C SER A 305 -8.51 -27.96 8.21
N PRO A 306 -9.27 -28.55 7.28
CA PRO A 306 -9.30 -28.07 5.89
C PRO A 306 -9.65 -26.59 5.78
N HIS A 307 -10.60 -26.09 6.60
CA HIS A 307 -10.98 -24.68 6.67
C HIS A 307 -9.79 -23.78 7.10
N TYR A 308 -9.06 -24.16 8.15
CA TYR A 308 -7.85 -23.47 8.60
C TYR A 308 -6.82 -23.33 7.45
N ARG A 309 -6.56 -24.42 6.73
CA ARG A 309 -5.61 -24.43 5.61
C ARG A 309 -6.04 -23.56 4.44
N VAL A 310 -7.34 -23.53 4.14
CA VAL A 310 -7.89 -22.63 3.10
C VAL A 310 -7.69 -21.17 3.48
N LEU A 311 -7.87 -20.79 4.76
CA LEU A 311 -7.61 -19.41 5.19
C LEU A 311 -6.12 -19.02 5.04
N PHE A 312 -5.19 -19.93 5.33
CA PHE A 312 -3.77 -19.71 5.04
C PHE A 312 -3.48 -19.65 3.55
N PHE A 313 -4.16 -20.44 2.75
CA PHE A 313 -4.06 -20.36 1.29
C PHE A 313 -4.60 -19.01 0.76
N ILE A 314 -5.69 -18.48 1.31
CA ILE A 314 -6.16 -17.13 1.01
C ILE A 314 -5.08 -16.10 1.33
N GLY A 315 -4.40 -16.22 2.47
CA GLY A 315 -3.28 -15.35 2.84
C GLY A 315 -2.11 -15.44 1.84
N LEU A 316 -1.74 -16.63 1.41
CA LEU A 316 -0.71 -16.86 0.39
C LEU A 316 -1.13 -16.27 -0.97
N LEU A 317 -2.38 -16.46 -1.37
CA LEU A 317 -2.94 -15.90 -2.60
C LEU A 317 -2.91 -14.36 -2.58
N LEU A 318 -3.31 -13.76 -1.46
CA LEU A 318 -3.27 -12.32 -1.26
C LEU A 318 -1.84 -11.77 -1.34
N PHE A 319 -0.88 -12.47 -0.75
CA PHE A 319 0.55 -12.14 -0.87
C PHE A 319 1.01 -12.19 -2.32
N LEU A 320 0.67 -13.24 -3.06
CA LEU A 320 1.04 -13.36 -4.48
C LEU A 320 0.43 -12.26 -5.34
N ILE A 321 -0.85 -11.95 -5.13
CA ILE A 321 -1.53 -10.86 -5.86
C ILE A 321 -0.82 -9.53 -5.59
N THR A 322 -0.57 -9.19 -4.32
CA THR A 322 0.09 -7.94 -3.95
C THR A 322 1.54 -7.89 -4.43
N PHE A 323 2.27 -8.99 -4.38
CA PHE A 323 3.63 -9.11 -4.90
C PHE A 323 3.71 -8.86 -6.41
N VAL A 324 2.83 -9.50 -7.19
CA VAL A 324 2.74 -9.32 -8.65
C VAL A 324 2.39 -7.87 -8.99
N LEU A 325 1.42 -7.29 -8.30
CA LEU A 325 1.01 -5.91 -8.51
C LEU A 325 2.14 -4.91 -8.20
N ASN A 326 2.81 -5.05 -7.06
CA ASN A 326 3.92 -4.18 -6.69
C ASN A 326 5.11 -4.34 -7.62
N SER A 327 5.44 -5.56 -8.04
CA SER A 327 6.52 -5.84 -8.99
C SER A 327 6.22 -5.26 -10.37
N THR A 328 5.00 -5.44 -10.86
CA THR A 328 4.54 -4.85 -12.14
C THR A 328 4.53 -3.34 -12.07
N GLY A 329 4.02 -2.77 -10.96
CA GLY A 329 4.04 -1.34 -10.70
C GLY A 329 5.46 -0.77 -10.73
N SER A 330 6.39 -1.38 -10.02
CA SER A 330 7.81 -0.97 -10.00
C SER A 330 8.45 -1.04 -11.39
N TRP A 331 8.15 -2.05 -12.17
CA TRP A 331 8.62 -2.19 -13.54
C TRP A 331 8.07 -1.08 -14.46
N VAL A 332 6.78 -0.76 -14.36
CA VAL A 332 6.17 0.35 -15.12
C VAL A 332 6.80 1.69 -14.73
N ILE A 333 6.98 1.93 -13.42
CA ILE A 333 7.61 3.16 -12.90
C ILE A 333 9.03 3.31 -13.47
N SER A 334 9.84 2.24 -13.46
CA SER A 334 11.20 2.28 -14.02
C SER A 334 11.20 2.61 -15.50
N ARG A 335 10.29 2.03 -16.29
CA ARG A 335 10.15 2.36 -17.71
C ARG A 335 9.73 3.81 -17.95
N LEU A 336 8.76 4.32 -17.19
CA LEU A 336 8.34 5.72 -17.30
C LEU A 336 9.48 6.68 -16.96
N ARG A 337 10.28 6.36 -15.94
CA ARG A 337 11.46 7.14 -15.55
C ARG A 337 12.50 7.22 -16.67
N THR A 338 12.83 6.08 -17.27
CA THR A 338 13.77 6.02 -18.41
C THR A 338 13.26 6.82 -19.62
N GLN A 339 11.96 6.71 -19.94
CA GLN A 339 11.39 7.38 -21.11
C GLN A 339 11.25 8.91 -20.93
N LEU A 340 10.87 9.36 -19.73
CA LEU A 340 10.55 10.79 -19.49
C LEU A 340 11.75 11.60 -19.00
N LEU A 341 12.67 10.99 -18.26
CA LEU A 341 13.80 11.68 -17.63
C LEU A 341 15.15 11.35 -18.29
N GLY A 342 15.21 10.37 -19.20
CA GLY A 342 16.45 9.95 -19.85
C GLY A 342 17.47 9.32 -18.88
N GLU A 343 17.05 8.92 -17.68
CA GLU A 343 17.90 8.26 -16.69
C GLU A 343 17.92 6.74 -16.98
N SER A 344 19.08 6.25 -17.41
CA SER A 344 19.38 4.81 -17.59
C SER A 344 19.90 4.20 -16.30
#